data_84f23d59ab2709fd8906fd7195db27a9
#
_entry.id   84f23d59ab2709fd8906fd7195db27a9
#
_cell.length_a   1.000
_cell.length_b   1.000
_cell.length_c   1.000
_cell.angle_alpha   90.00
_cell.angle_beta   90.00
_cell.angle_gamma   90.00
#
_symmetry.space_group_name_H-M   'P 1'
#
loop_
_entity.id
_entity.type
_entity.pdbx_description
1 polymer ?
#
loop_
_entity_poly.entity_id
_entity_poly.type
_entity_poly.pdbx_seq_one_letter_code
_entity_poly.pdbx_strand_id
1 'polypeptide(L)'
;MKKSVLLCLILTLLLCAAPSACAEDGFSLIVATDLHYIAPALTDHGSFFTALTEGGDGKLMRYIEEVTDAFLDEAAAQKPEAVLLTGDLTFNGALLSHAALAEKLRALEAAGTRVLVLPGNHDLENPSAASFSGDGYTHVPSATAADFPQIYADFGYDEALSLDTDSLSYVVELGDGTRLLMLDFNTPHDPCGVSDKTLKWIEDQLADAKRAGQRILAAGHQNLFQQSMFRGGYVIQNAERLAEIFREHDVPLYLSGHLHIQHWKTEQGLTEIATSALSVSPCQYGILDVRGDKLRYETKVTDVTEWAIGQGSENPDLIGFRAYASDCFDTRNRQQTPEALGWFAYTEDEIARMTDYIVDLNRAYFTGDLRDAAALDENGELEALFARYPSLYTAYLVSIRPDFGNDFRKWIN
;
A
#
# COMPACT_ATOMS: atom_id res chain seq x y z
N MET A 1 -25.90 7.93 89.79
CA MET A 1 -26.61 8.01 88.51
C MET A 1 -25.79 8.88 87.54
N LYS A 2 -24.96 8.29 86.74
CA LYS A 2 -24.16 9.01 85.73
C LYS A 2 -24.62 8.52 84.36
N LYS A 3 -25.21 9.42 83.58
CA LYS A 3 -25.64 9.16 82.18
C LYS A 3 -24.44 9.38 81.31
N SER A 4 -24.00 8.30 80.65
CA SER A 4 -22.99 8.36 79.62
C SER A 4 -23.69 8.63 78.25
N VAL A 5 -23.34 9.71 77.57
CA VAL A 5 -23.77 10.06 76.25
C VAL A 5 -22.78 9.45 75.26
N LEU A 6 -23.23 8.53 74.46
CA LEU A 6 -22.45 7.91 73.35
C LEU A 6 -22.57 8.79 72.08
N LEU A 7 -21.47 9.42 71.71
CA LEU A 7 -21.38 10.27 70.56
C LEU A 7 -20.98 9.36 69.30
N CYS A 8 -21.93 9.08 68.40
CA CYS A 8 -21.64 8.41 67.18
C CYS A 8 -21.05 9.41 66.19
N LEU A 9 -19.77 9.28 65.89
CA LEU A 9 -19.13 9.97 64.76
C LEU A 9 -19.46 9.18 63.43
N ILE A 10 -20.30 9.76 62.61
CA ILE A 10 -20.51 9.28 61.23
C ILE A 10 -19.40 9.88 60.37
N LEU A 11 -18.41 9.06 59.99
CA LEU A 11 -17.36 9.40 59.07
C LEU A 11 -17.91 9.18 57.65
N THR A 12 -18.35 10.23 56.98
CA THR A 12 -18.73 10.22 55.56
C THR A 12 -17.44 10.21 54.72
N LEU A 13 -17.05 9.04 54.25
CA LEU A 13 -16.05 8.93 53.14
C LEU A 13 -16.68 9.47 51.87
N LEU A 14 -16.31 10.70 51.50
CA LEU A 14 -16.43 11.17 50.13
C LEU A 14 -15.39 10.41 49.29
N LEU A 15 -15.83 9.34 48.62
CA LEU A 15 -15.09 8.82 47.49
C LEU A 15 -15.17 9.89 46.36
N CYS A 16 -14.12 10.69 46.25
CA CYS A 16 -13.85 11.38 45.00
C CYS A 16 -13.54 10.31 43.94
N ALA A 17 -14.54 9.92 43.19
CA ALA A 17 -14.29 9.25 41.90
C ALA A 17 -13.51 10.26 41.04
N ALA A 18 -12.19 10.10 40.98
CA ALA A 18 -11.42 10.70 39.89
C ALA A 18 -12.05 10.20 38.59
N PRO A 19 -12.33 11.09 37.63
CA PRO A 19 -12.71 10.60 36.31
C PRO A 19 -11.55 9.69 35.89
N SER A 20 -11.82 8.40 35.71
CA SER A 20 -11.00 7.54 34.87
C SER A 20 -10.90 8.30 33.54
N ALA A 21 -9.71 8.80 33.20
CA ALA A 21 -9.41 9.08 31.85
C ALA A 21 -9.67 7.74 31.15
N CYS A 22 -10.80 7.60 30.44
CA CYS A 22 -10.96 6.57 29.46
C CYS A 22 -9.73 6.71 28.58
N ALA A 23 -8.84 5.72 28.59
CA ALA A 23 -7.93 5.54 27.49
C ALA A 23 -8.84 5.57 26.26
N GLU A 24 -8.60 6.49 25.32
CA GLU A 24 -9.32 6.46 24.06
C GLU A 24 -9.00 5.09 23.47
N ASP A 25 -9.99 4.19 23.56
CA ASP A 25 -9.88 2.85 22.97
C ASP A 25 -9.65 3.07 21.47
N GLY A 26 -8.47 2.76 21.01
CA GLY A 26 -8.08 2.93 19.62
C GLY A 26 -7.49 1.62 19.10
N PHE A 27 -7.40 1.51 17.80
CA PHE A 27 -6.80 0.38 17.14
C PHE A 27 -5.80 0.86 16.07
N SER A 28 -4.97 -0.05 15.59
CA SER A 28 -4.08 0.21 14.45
C SER A 28 -4.39 -0.74 13.31
N LEU A 29 -4.22 -0.27 12.09
CA LEU A 29 -4.23 -1.06 10.87
C LEU A 29 -2.83 -1.06 10.27
N ILE A 30 -2.42 -2.19 9.71
CA ILE A 30 -1.26 -2.26 8.83
C ILE A 30 -1.80 -2.23 7.39
N VAL A 31 -1.18 -1.42 6.53
CA VAL A 31 -1.55 -1.27 5.13
C VAL A 31 -0.35 -1.62 4.27
N ALA A 32 -0.44 -2.69 3.51
CA ALA A 32 0.56 -3.07 2.53
C ALA A 32 -0.10 -3.25 1.17
N THR A 33 0.67 -3.03 0.12
CA THR A 33 0.19 -3.07 -1.26
C THR A 33 1.29 -3.55 -2.18
N ASP A 34 0.90 -3.98 -3.38
CA ASP A 34 1.86 -4.29 -4.43
C ASP A 34 2.92 -5.31 -3.96
N LEU A 35 2.45 -6.40 -3.37
CA LEU A 35 3.31 -7.50 -2.93
C LEU A 35 3.95 -8.20 -4.14
N HIS A 36 3.19 -8.30 -5.23
CA HIS A 36 3.61 -9.01 -6.45
C HIS A 36 4.20 -10.39 -6.17
N TYR A 37 3.60 -11.12 -5.23
CA TYR A 37 4.06 -12.43 -4.83
C TYR A 37 4.02 -13.43 -5.98
N ILE A 38 5.06 -14.22 -6.14
CA ILE A 38 5.09 -15.38 -7.03
C ILE A 38 5.39 -16.65 -6.24
N ALA A 39 4.56 -17.68 -6.43
CA ALA A 39 4.80 -18.94 -5.75
C ALA A 39 6.16 -19.55 -6.17
N PRO A 40 7.00 -20.05 -5.23
CA PRO A 40 8.30 -20.65 -5.55
C PRO A 40 8.23 -21.77 -6.60
N ALA A 41 7.11 -22.47 -6.67
CA ALA A 41 6.88 -23.53 -7.68
C ALA A 41 6.73 -22.99 -9.12
N LEU A 42 6.56 -21.68 -9.30
CA LEU A 42 6.38 -21.04 -10.61
C LEU A 42 7.65 -20.42 -11.16
N THR A 43 8.76 -20.47 -10.43
CA THR A 43 10.04 -19.93 -10.92
C THR A 43 11.22 -20.74 -10.38
N ASP A 44 12.20 -21.01 -11.25
CA ASP A 44 13.50 -21.54 -10.88
C ASP A 44 14.56 -20.42 -10.82
N HIS A 45 14.14 -19.16 -10.92
CA HIS A 45 15.00 -17.98 -11.04
C HIS A 45 16.00 -18.09 -12.21
N GLY A 46 15.63 -18.81 -13.28
CA GLY A 46 16.42 -18.98 -14.49
C GLY A 46 16.65 -17.68 -15.25
N SER A 47 17.42 -17.76 -16.33
CA SER A 47 17.85 -16.58 -17.10
C SER A 47 16.70 -15.75 -17.65
N PHE A 48 15.60 -16.40 -18.06
CA PHE A 48 14.42 -15.67 -18.56
C PHE A 48 13.77 -14.84 -17.46
N PHE A 49 13.48 -15.45 -16.29
CA PHE A 49 12.84 -14.75 -15.18
C PHE A 49 13.72 -13.61 -14.65
N THR A 50 15.02 -13.87 -14.51
CA THR A 50 15.99 -12.85 -14.09
C THR A 50 15.99 -11.66 -15.07
N ALA A 51 16.11 -11.92 -16.38
CA ALA A 51 16.10 -10.84 -17.37
C ALA A 51 14.77 -10.06 -17.39
N LEU A 52 13.62 -10.76 -17.22
CA LEU A 52 12.30 -10.13 -17.15
C LEU A 52 12.21 -9.19 -15.94
N THR A 53 12.64 -9.62 -14.77
CA THR A 53 12.50 -8.87 -13.51
C THR A 53 13.55 -7.76 -13.39
N GLU A 54 14.79 -8.00 -13.81
CA GLU A 54 15.83 -6.97 -13.91
C GLU A 54 15.51 -5.93 -14.99
N GLY A 55 14.81 -6.32 -16.07
CA GLY A 55 14.27 -5.42 -17.10
C GLY A 55 13.00 -4.68 -16.69
N GLY A 56 12.38 -5.01 -15.56
CA GLY A 56 11.09 -4.49 -15.09
C GLY A 56 11.16 -3.11 -14.41
N ASP A 57 10.34 -2.92 -13.41
CA ASP A 57 10.10 -1.65 -12.70
C ASP A 57 10.77 -1.56 -11.32
N GLY A 58 11.75 -2.42 -11.04
CA GLY A 58 12.50 -2.41 -9.79
C GLY A 58 11.95 -3.32 -8.69
N LYS A 59 11.00 -4.20 -9.01
CA LYS A 59 10.50 -5.21 -8.08
C LYS A 59 11.59 -6.20 -7.69
N LEU A 60 11.70 -6.51 -6.40
CA LEU A 60 12.71 -7.40 -5.80
C LEU A 60 12.32 -8.87 -5.90
N MET A 61 11.99 -9.31 -7.12
CA MET A 61 11.38 -10.62 -7.38
C MET A 61 12.23 -11.82 -6.98
N ARG A 62 13.56 -11.64 -6.89
CA ARG A 62 14.48 -12.70 -6.48
C ARG A 62 14.24 -13.17 -5.04
N TYR A 63 13.84 -12.24 -4.17
CA TYR A 63 13.61 -12.47 -2.74
C TYR A 63 12.22 -12.07 -2.29
N ILE A 64 11.25 -12.12 -3.20
CA ILE A 64 9.87 -11.72 -2.88
C ILE A 64 9.21 -12.64 -1.85
N GLU A 65 9.61 -13.90 -1.79
CA GLU A 65 9.19 -14.87 -0.78
C GLU A 65 9.64 -14.39 0.61
N GLU A 66 10.93 -14.08 0.76
CA GLU A 66 11.53 -13.64 2.01
C GLU A 66 11.05 -12.25 2.44
N VAL A 67 10.82 -11.34 1.50
CA VAL A 67 10.21 -10.02 1.78
C VAL A 67 8.80 -10.20 2.32
N THR A 68 8.01 -11.09 1.69
CA THR A 68 6.63 -11.38 2.12
C THR A 68 6.61 -12.01 3.51
N ASP A 69 7.46 -13.01 3.76
CA ASP A 69 7.52 -13.69 5.05
C ASP A 69 7.99 -12.76 6.17
N ALA A 70 9.02 -11.95 5.93
CA ALA A 70 9.49 -10.96 6.89
C ALA A 70 8.39 -9.94 7.24
N PHE A 71 7.65 -9.45 6.24
CA PHE A 71 6.52 -8.55 6.45
C PHE A 71 5.41 -9.21 7.30
N LEU A 72 5.02 -10.44 6.99
CA LEU A 72 3.96 -11.14 7.71
C LEU A 72 4.35 -11.42 9.17
N ASP A 73 5.61 -11.80 9.42
CA ASP A 73 6.13 -12.00 10.79
C ASP A 73 6.14 -10.67 11.58
N GLU A 74 6.55 -9.56 10.94
CA GLU A 74 6.47 -8.23 11.58
C GLU A 74 5.04 -7.79 11.85
N ALA A 75 4.11 -8.06 10.93
CA ALA A 75 2.70 -7.74 11.10
C ALA A 75 2.09 -8.52 12.26
N ALA A 76 2.39 -9.84 12.36
CA ALA A 76 1.97 -10.66 13.50
C ALA A 76 2.48 -10.13 14.83
N ALA A 77 3.74 -9.69 14.89
CA ALA A 77 4.36 -9.17 16.11
C ALA A 77 3.72 -7.86 16.60
N GLN A 78 3.21 -7.03 15.69
CA GLN A 78 2.57 -5.74 16.01
C GLN A 78 1.14 -5.88 16.51
N LYS A 79 0.47 -7.00 16.24
CA LYS A 79 -0.92 -7.29 16.64
C LYS A 79 -1.90 -6.16 16.27
N PRO A 80 -1.97 -5.75 15.00
CA PRO A 80 -2.94 -4.76 14.56
C PRO A 80 -4.37 -5.32 14.65
N GLU A 81 -5.37 -4.45 14.59
CA GLU A 81 -6.77 -4.84 14.39
C GLU A 81 -6.96 -5.63 13.09
N ALA A 82 -6.31 -5.17 12.02
CA ALA A 82 -6.24 -5.89 10.76
C ALA A 82 -5.01 -5.50 9.93
N VAL A 83 -4.58 -6.40 9.05
CA VAL A 83 -3.67 -6.15 7.94
C VAL A 83 -4.50 -5.99 6.67
N LEU A 84 -4.38 -4.84 6.01
CA LEU A 84 -5.01 -4.56 4.72
C LEU A 84 -3.99 -4.78 3.61
N LEU A 85 -4.34 -5.65 2.65
CA LEU A 85 -3.57 -5.85 1.43
C LEU A 85 -4.34 -5.23 0.28
N THR A 86 -3.91 -4.04 -0.16
CA THR A 86 -4.68 -3.19 -1.08
C THR A 86 -4.33 -3.44 -2.55
N GLY A 87 -4.29 -4.71 -2.95
CA GLY A 87 -4.17 -5.13 -4.35
C GLY A 87 -2.75 -5.40 -4.84
N ASP A 88 -2.66 -5.88 -6.07
CA ASP A 88 -1.46 -6.43 -6.69
C ASP A 88 -0.76 -7.44 -5.77
N LEU A 89 -1.59 -8.38 -5.30
CA LEU A 89 -1.18 -9.44 -4.38
C LEU A 89 -0.15 -10.35 -5.03
N THR A 90 -0.32 -10.60 -6.33
CA THR A 90 0.50 -11.53 -7.11
C THR A 90 1.21 -10.86 -8.27
N PHE A 91 2.33 -11.44 -8.70
CA PHE A 91 3.15 -10.91 -9.80
C PHE A 91 2.39 -10.84 -11.12
N ASN A 92 1.63 -11.88 -11.44
CA ASN A 92 0.98 -12.02 -12.74
C ASN A 92 -0.36 -12.76 -12.70
N GLY A 93 -1.07 -12.77 -11.58
CA GLY A 93 -2.39 -13.37 -11.44
C GLY A 93 -2.41 -14.89 -11.49
N ALA A 94 -1.27 -15.57 -11.43
CA ALA A 94 -1.26 -17.04 -11.49
C ALA A 94 -2.02 -17.65 -10.31
N LEU A 95 -2.97 -18.54 -10.61
CA LEU A 95 -3.83 -19.19 -9.62
C LEU A 95 -3.04 -19.86 -8.49
N LEU A 96 -1.88 -20.44 -8.82
CA LEU A 96 -1.00 -21.08 -7.84
C LEU A 96 -0.33 -20.05 -6.91
N SER A 97 -0.02 -18.83 -7.41
CA SER A 97 0.51 -17.77 -6.56
C SER A 97 -0.53 -17.27 -5.57
N HIS A 98 -1.78 -17.10 -5.99
CA HIS A 98 -2.89 -16.76 -5.09
C HIS A 98 -3.10 -17.83 -4.02
N ALA A 99 -3.10 -19.11 -4.41
CA ALA A 99 -3.26 -20.20 -3.46
C ALA A 99 -2.12 -20.26 -2.43
N ALA A 100 -0.86 -20.08 -2.88
CA ALA A 100 0.29 -20.09 -1.99
C ALA A 100 0.31 -18.87 -1.04
N LEU A 101 -0.06 -17.69 -1.52
CA LEU A 101 -0.19 -16.51 -0.68
C LEU A 101 -1.31 -16.69 0.35
N ALA A 102 -2.46 -17.22 -0.05
CA ALA A 102 -3.57 -17.49 0.87
C ALA A 102 -3.17 -18.43 2.01
N GLU A 103 -2.30 -19.44 1.76
CA GLU A 103 -1.77 -20.28 2.84
C GLU A 103 -0.92 -19.49 3.85
N LYS A 104 -0.08 -18.57 3.37
CA LYS A 104 0.70 -17.68 4.24
C LYS A 104 -0.21 -16.78 5.08
N LEU A 105 -1.25 -16.21 4.48
CA LEU A 105 -2.22 -15.36 5.17
C LEU A 105 -3.04 -16.15 6.22
N ARG A 106 -3.41 -17.41 5.96
CA ARG A 106 -4.04 -18.27 6.97
C ARG A 106 -3.13 -18.52 8.18
N ALA A 107 -1.83 -18.65 7.96
CA ALA A 107 -0.89 -18.76 9.07
C ALA A 107 -0.85 -17.48 9.92
N LEU A 108 -0.94 -16.31 9.30
CA LEU A 108 -1.04 -15.02 9.99
C LEU A 108 -2.33 -14.89 10.80
N GLU A 109 -3.48 -15.29 10.24
CA GLU A 109 -4.76 -15.31 10.96
C GLU A 109 -4.78 -16.32 12.11
N ALA A 110 -4.19 -17.50 11.90
CA ALA A 110 -4.03 -18.49 12.97
C ALA A 110 -3.17 -17.97 14.14
N ALA A 111 -2.26 -17.01 13.88
CA ALA A 111 -1.52 -16.29 14.91
C ALA A 111 -2.33 -15.16 15.59
N GLY A 112 -3.57 -14.93 15.16
CA GLY A 112 -4.50 -13.98 15.76
C GLY A 112 -4.54 -12.60 15.12
N THR A 113 -4.01 -12.44 13.90
CA THR A 113 -4.03 -11.18 13.16
C THR A 113 -5.01 -11.28 11.98
N ARG A 114 -6.07 -10.50 12.01
CA ARG A 114 -7.08 -10.41 10.93
C ARG A 114 -6.46 -9.88 9.65
N VAL A 115 -6.85 -10.43 8.50
CA VAL A 115 -6.39 -9.98 7.19
C VAL A 115 -7.57 -9.60 6.31
N LEU A 116 -7.45 -8.51 5.55
CA LEU A 116 -8.44 -8.04 4.60
C LEU A 116 -7.76 -7.80 3.26
N VAL A 117 -8.28 -8.37 2.19
CA VAL A 117 -7.67 -8.29 0.87
C VAL A 117 -8.62 -7.73 -0.19
N LEU A 118 -8.06 -7.11 -1.22
CA LEU A 118 -8.75 -6.79 -2.46
C LEU A 118 -7.82 -7.04 -3.65
N PRO A 119 -8.35 -7.23 -4.87
CA PRO A 119 -7.49 -7.43 -6.03
C PRO A 119 -6.91 -6.11 -6.55
N GLY A 120 -5.72 -6.20 -7.16
CA GLY A 120 -5.15 -5.17 -8.04
C GLY A 120 -5.26 -5.56 -9.51
N ASN A 121 -4.65 -4.76 -10.40
CA ASN A 121 -4.71 -4.99 -11.84
C ASN A 121 -3.84 -6.16 -12.32
N HIS A 122 -2.93 -6.66 -11.47
CA HIS A 122 -2.14 -7.86 -11.77
C HIS A 122 -2.86 -9.17 -11.43
N ASP A 123 -3.94 -9.14 -10.64
CA ASP A 123 -4.45 -10.32 -9.93
C ASP A 123 -5.48 -11.14 -10.70
N LEU A 124 -6.29 -10.50 -11.55
CA LEU A 124 -7.44 -11.15 -12.17
C LEU A 124 -7.28 -11.28 -13.68
N GLU A 125 -7.65 -12.48 -14.22
CA GLU A 125 -7.73 -12.75 -15.65
C GLU A 125 -6.50 -12.26 -16.45
N ASN A 126 -5.33 -12.35 -15.82
CA ASN A 126 -4.10 -11.81 -16.35
C ASN A 126 -3.53 -12.72 -17.45
N PRO A 127 -3.43 -12.25 -18.70
CA PRO A 127 -2.93 -13.06 -19.81
C PRO A 127 -1.44 -13.39 -19.69
N SER A 128 -0.72 -12.71 -18.77
CA SER A 128 0.71 -12.94 -18.50
C SER A 128 0.94 -13.98 -17.40
N ALA A 129 -0.11 -14.66 -16.90
CA ALA A 129 0.04 -15.72 -15.92
C ALA A 129 0.94 -16.83 -16.47
N ALA A 130 2.06 -17.06 -15.81
CA ALA A 130 3.09 -17.97 -16.32
C ALA A 130 3.91 -18.62 -15.20
N SER A 131 4.47 -19.78 -15.52
CA SER A 131 5.57 -20.42 -14.83
C SER A 131 6.85 -20.22 -15.63
N PHE A 132 7.96 -19.94 -14.94
CA PHE A 132 9.25 -19.58 -15.52
C PHE A 132 10.28 -20.67 -15.23
N SER A 133 10.96 -21.17 -16.26
CA SER A 133 12.00 -22.18 -16.08
C SER A 133 13.08 -22.03 -17.15
N GLY A 134 14.35 -22.02 -16.69
CA GLY A 134 15.52 -21.87 -17.54
C GLY A 134 15.49 -20.58 -18.34
N ASP A 135 15.44 -20.71 -19.66
CA ASP A 135 15.45 -19.61 -20.64
C ASP A 135 14.05 -19.28 -21.23
N GLY A 136 12.98 -19.77 -20.59
CA GLY A 136 11.61 -19.59 -21.11
C GLY A 136 10.52 -19.54 -20.04
N TYR A 137 9.28 -19.54 -20.53
CA TYR A 137 8.10 -19.60 -19.69
C TYR A 137 6.99 -20.45 -20.31
N THR A 138 6.04 -20.85 -19.47
CA THR A 138 4.83 -21.57 -19.90
C THR A 138 3.62 -20.90 -19.25
N HIS A 139 2.58 -20.59 -20.04
CA HIS A 139 1.34 -20.04 -19.47
C HIS A 139 0.69 -21.03 -18.51
N VAL A 140 0.18 -20.50 -17.40
CA VAL A 140 -0.57 -21.23 -16.37
C VAL A 140 -1.94 -20.58 -16.17
N PRO A 141 -2.90 -21.25 -15.52
CA PRO A 141 -4.18 -20.64 -15.21
C PRO A 141 -4.02 -19.36 -14.36
N SER A 142 -4.72 -18.30 -14.75
CA SER A 142 -4.91 -17.09 -13.97
C SER A 142 -6.14 -17.21 -13.09
N ALA A 143 -6.14 -16.56 -11.93
CA ALA A 143 -7.34 -16.43 -11.12
C ALA A 143 -8.39 -15.57 -11.83
N THR A 144 -9.65 -15.95 -11.74
CA THR A 144 -10.79 -15.18 -12.24
C THR A 144 -11.45 -14.40 -11.12
N ALA A 145 -12.34 -13.45 -11.48
CA ALA A 145 -13.18 -12.76 -10.50
C ALA A 145 -14.05 -13.72 -9.68
N ALA A 146 -14.37 -14.92 -10.22
CA ALA A 146 -15.11 -15.95 -9.48
C ALA A 146 -14.23 -16.77 -8.52
N ASP A 147 -12.95 -16.94 -8.85
CA ASP A 147 -11.99 -17.68 -8.01
C ASP A 147 -11.56 -16.85 -6.79
N PHE A 148 -11.38 -15.55 -6.97
CA PHE A 148 -10.78 -14.67 -5.97
C PHE A 148 -11.49 -14.71 -4.61
N PRO A 149 -12.82 -14.48 -4.50
CA PRO A 149 -13.52 -14.56 -3.21
C PRO A 149 -13.58 -15.98 -2.62
N GLN A 150 -13.32 -17.02 -3.41
CA GLN A 150 -13.24 -18.40 -2.90
C GLN A 150 -11.86 -18.69 -2.30
N ILE A 151 -10.78 -18.21 -2.93
CA ILE A 151 -9.40 -18.36 -2.44
C ILE A 151 -9.20 -17.55 -1.15
N TYR A 152 -9.78 -16.34 -1.13
CA TYR A 152 -9.63 -15.38 -0.06
C TYR A 152 -10.87 -15.23 0.82
N ALA A 153 -11.72 -16.29 0.90
CA ALA A 153 -12.97 -16.26 1.66
C ALA A 153 -12.76 -15.81 3.11
N ASP A 154 -11.76 -16.40 3.78
CA ASP A 154 -11.41 -16.10 5.17
C ASP A 154 -10.93 -14.63 5.38
N PHE A 155 -10.46 -13.96 4.32
CA PHE A 155 -9.77 -12.67 4.40
C PHE A 155 -10.68 -11.48 4.03
N GLY A 156 -11.83 -11.41 4.68
CA GLY A 156 -12.81 -10.34 4.59
C GLY A 156 -14.12 -10.71 3.93
N TYR A 157 -14.15 -11.63 2.94
CA TYR A 157 -15.37 -11.94 2.18
C TYR A 157 -16.42 -12.66 3.02
N ASP A 158 -16.04 -13.65 3.83
CA ASP A 158 -16.98 -14.43 4.66
C ASP A 158 -17.54 -13.64 5.85
N GLU A 159 -16.84 -12.59 6.29
CA GLU A 159 -17.27 -11.72 7.39
C GLU A 159 -17.86 -10.38 6.93
N ALA A 160 -18.00 -10.20 5.61
CA ALA A 160 -18.50 -8.97 5.04
C ALA A 160 -19.94 -8.65 5.50
N LEU A 161 -20.16 -7.42 5.95
CA LEU A 161 -21.50 -6.91 6.25
C LEU A 161 -22.34 -6.76 4.98
N SER A 162 -21.69 -6.46 3.86
CA SER A 162 -22.29 -6.32 2.53
C SER A 162 -21.25 -6.61 1.46
N LEU A 163 -21.66 -7.31 0.42
CA LEU A 163 -20.91 -7.56 -0.79
C LEU A 163 -21.55 -6.80 -1.94
N ASP A 164 -20.75 -6.15 -2.80
CA ASP A 164 -21.26 -5.65 -4.07
C ASP A 164 -21.51 -6.82 -5.03
N THR A 165 -22.54 -6.71 -5.84
CA THR A 165 -22.90 -7.75 -6.83
C THR A 165 -22.30 -7.51 -8.21
N ASP A 166 -21.70 -6.33 -8.42
CA ASP A 166 -21.16 -5.89 -9.72
C ASP A 166 -19.62 -5.85 -9.72
N SER A 167 -19.00 -5.92 -8.53
CA SER A 167 -17.56 -5.98 -8.32
C SER A 167 -17.20 -6.89 -7.15
N LEU A 168 -15.91 -6.99 -6.83
CA LEU A 168 -15.41 -7.70 -5.65
C LEU A 168 -15.32 -6.79 -4.41
N SER A 169 -16.02 -5.66 -4.43
CA SER A 169 -16.05 -4.73 -3.29
C SER A 169 -16.88 -5.28 -2.14
N TYR A 170 -16.46 -4.97 -0.93
CA TYR A 170 -17.16 -5.39 0.29
C TYR A 170 -16.97 -4.40 1.43
N VAL A 171 -17.77 -4.54 2.50
CA VAL A 171 -17.71 -3.74 3.71
C VAL A 171 -17.53 -4.64 4.92
N VAL A 172 -16.60 -4.26 5.79
CA VAL A 172 -16.41 -4.89 7.10
C VAL A 172 -16.53 -3.88 8.23
N GLU A 173 -16.76 -4.37 9.45
CA GLU A 173 -16.68 -3.58 10.68
C GLU A 173 -15.32 -3.83 11.36
N LEU A 174 -14.66 -2.74 11.73
CA LEU A 174 -13.44 -2.73 12.53
C LEU A 174 -13.77 -2.41 13.98
N GLY A 175 -12.75 -2.41 14.83
CA GLY A 175 -12.84 -1.96 16.22
C GLY A 175 -13.52 -0.60 16.33
N ASP A 176 -14.10 -0.29 17.47
CA ASP A 176 -14.87 0.92 17.81
C ASP A 176 -16.11 1.20 16.92
N GLY A 177 -16.53 0.23 16.08
CA GLY A 177 -17.66 0.39 15.17
C GLY A 177 -17.30 1.16 13.88
N THR A 178 -16.03 1.35 13.58
CA THR A 178 -15.61 1.92 12.27
C THR A 178 -15.95 0.94 11.14
N ARG A 179 -16.54 1.42 10.05
CA ARG A 179 -16.72 0.65 8.82
C ARG A 179 -15.57 0.92 7.86
N LEU A 180 -15.07 -0.15 7.26
CA LEU A 180 -14.08 -0.10 6.19
C LEU A 180 -14.71 -0.59 4.89
N LEU A 181 -14.71 0.27 3.86
CA LEU A 181 -15.06 -0.12 2.50
C LEU A 181 -13.79 -0.59 1.79
N MET A 182 -13.80 -1.85 1.35
CA MET A 182 -12.75 -2.46 0.52
C MET A 182 -13.26 -2.46 -0.92
N LEU A 183 -12.67 -1.62 -1.79
CA LEU A 183 -13.22 -1.29 -3.11
C LEU A 183 -12.36 -1.88 -4.23
N ASP A 184 -13.00 -2.67 -5.10
CA ASP A 184 -12.40 -3.23 -6.30
C ASP A 184 -12.74 -2.38 -7.53
N PHE A 185 -11.71 -2.01 -8.29
CA PHE A 185 -11.78 -1.27 -9.54
C PHE A 185 -11.17 -2.06 -10.72
N ASN A 186 -10.94 -3.38 -10.51
CA ASN A 186 -10.24 -4.26 -11.45
C ASN A 186 -11.14 -5.33 -12.04
N THR A 187 -12.46 -5.19 -11.88
CA THR A 187 -13.38 -6.12 -12.53
C THR A 187 -13.19 -6.09 -14.04
N PRO A 188 -13.28 -7.25 -14.71
CA PRO A 188 -12.99 -7.36 -16.15
C PRO A 188 -13.84 -6.46 -17.05
N HIS A 189 -15.01 -6.05 -16.57
CA HIS A 189 -15.97 -5.25 -17.34
C HIS A 189 -15.66 -3.76 -17.41
N ASP A 190 -14.88 -3.25 -16.46
CA ASP A 190 -14.48 -1.82 -16.41
C ASP A 190 -13.12 -1.66 -15.70
N PRO A 191 -12.02 -2.06 -16.32
CA PRO A 191 -10.70 -2.00 -15.72
C PRO A 191 -10.34 -0.57 -15.34
N CYS A 192 -9.91 -0.38 -14.07
CA CYS A 192 -9.61 0.91 -13.45
C CYS A 192 -10.83 1.85 -13.35
N GLY A 193 -12.04 1.30 -13.24
CA GLY A 193 -13.28 2.07 -13.17
C GLY A 193 -14.25 1.56 -12.13
N VAL A 194 -15.31 2.32 -11.94
CA VAL A 194 -16.41 1.94 -11.05
C VAL A 194 -17.74 2.11 -11.78
N SER A 195 -18.58 1.07 -11.77
CA SER A 195 -19.87 1.08 -12.41
C SER A 195 -20.89 1.97 -11.65
N ASP A 196 -21.94 2.42 -12.32
CA ASP A 196 -23.05 3.14 -11.67
C ASP A 196 -23.73 2.30 -10.58
N LYS A 197 -23.76 0.97 -10.73
CA LYS A 197 -24.32 0.07 -9.72
C LYS A 197 -23.43 0.00 -8.48
N THR A 198 -22.14 -0.15 -8.67
CA THR A 198 -21.15 -0.11 -7.57
C THR A 198 -21.17 1.26 -6.88
N LEU A 199 -21.22 2.37 -7.62
CA LEU A 199 -21.37 3.71 -7.02
C LEU A 199 -22.63 3.81 -6.16
N LYS A 200 -23.76 3.28 -6.65
CA LYS A 200 -25.00 3.24 -5.87
C LYS A 200 -24.89 2.38 -4.63
N TRP A 201 -24.24 1.20 -4.72
CA TRP A 201 -23.98 0.36 -3.58
C TRP A 201 -23.08 1.07 -2.54
N ILE A 202 -22.03 1.77 -2.98
CA ILE A 202 -21.17 2.58 -2.11
C ILE A 202 -22.01 3.65 -1.37
N GLU A 203 -22.85 4.43 -2.09
CA GLU A 203 -23.72 5.42 -1.48
C GLU A 203 -24.63 4.80 -0.40
N ASP A 204 -25.21 3.63 -0.67
CA ASP A 204 -26.09 2.93 0.27
C ASP A 204 -25.32 2.50 1.54
N GLN A 205 -24.09 1.95 1.38
CA GLN A 205 -23.27 1.57 2.52
C GLN A 205 -22.84 2.77 3.38
N LEU A 206 -22.46 3.88 2.74
CA LEU A 206 -22.11 5.12 3.41
C LEU A 206 -23.29 5.75 4.15
N ALA A 207 -24.48 5.75 3.52
CA ALA A 207 -25.70 6.24 4.16
C ALA A 207 -26.10 5.37 5.36
N ASP A 208 -25.93 4.06 5.30
CA ASP A 208 -26.18 3.14 6.40
C ASP A 208 -25.24 3.38 7.59
N ALA A 209 -23.94 3.53 7.33
CA ALA A 209 -22.95 3.81 8.36
C ALA A 209 -23.23 5.18 9.03
N LYS A 210 -23.55 6.21 8.22
CA LYS A 210 -23.89 7.55 8.74
C LYS A 210 -25.13 7.52 9.62
N ARG A 211 -26.17 6.74 9.23
CA ARG A 211 -27.38 6.55 10.08
C ARG A 211 -27.07 5.84 11.40
N ALA A 212 -26.11 4.93 11.36
CA ALA A 212 -25.63 4.23 12.57
C ALA A 212 -24.66 5.05 13.44
N GLY A 213 -24.26 6.24 12.97
CA GLY A 213 -23.26 7.09 13.66
C GLY A 213 -21.86 6.50 13.65
N GLN A 214 -21.54 5.65 12.66
CA GLN A 214 -20.26 4.98 12.54
C GLN A 214 -19.28 5.81 11.69
N ARG A 215 -18.00 5.75 12.05
CA ARG A 215 -16.92 6.26 11.19
C ARG A 215 -16.81 5.38 9.96
N ILE A 216 -16.33 5.96 8.87
CA ILE A 216 -16.11 5.25 7.60
C ILE A 216 -14.68 5.53 7.15
N LEU A 217 -13.98 4.47 6.76
CA LEU A 217 -12.73 4.51 6.02
C LEU A 217 -12.94 3.76 4.70
N ALA A 218 -12.13 4.06 3.71
CA ALA A 218 -12.17 3.36 2.43
C ALA A 218 -10.76 2.98 1.96
N ALA A 219 -10.66 1.87 1.25
CA ALA A 219 -9.43 1.40 0.63
C ALA A 219 -9.72 0.82 -0.75
N GLY A 220 -8.78 0.96 -1.67
CA GLY A 220 -8.80 0.39 -3.01
C GLY A 220 -7.39 0.24 -3.53
N HIS A 221 -7.22 -0.31 -4.73
CA HIS A 221 -5.88 -0.43 -5.32
C HIS A 221 -5.49 0.84 -6.07
N GLN A 222 -6.31 1.26 -7.03
CA GLN A 222 -6.05 2.44 -7.85
C GLN A 222 -6.28 3.75 -7.09
N ASN A 223 -5.67 4.82 -7.62
CA ASN A 223 -5.71 6.13 -6.98
C ASN A 223 -7.03 6.87 -7.24
N LEU A 224 -7.52 7.56 -6.22
CA LEU A 224 -8.65 8.47 -6.30
C LEU A 224 -8.21 9.84 -6.86
N PHE A 225 -7.06 10.34 -6.41
CA PHE A 225 -6.49 11.60 -6.87
C PHE A 225 -5.27 11.35 -7.76
N GLN A 226 -4.97 12.27 -8.64
CA GLN A 226 -3.74 12.20 -9.41
C GLN A 226 -2.55 12.53 -8.50
N GLN A 227 -1.77 11.52 -8.14
CA GLN A 227 -0.61 11.60 -7.24
C GLN A 227 0.71 11.83 -7.99
N SER A 228 0.73 11.61 -9.30
CA SER A 228 1.92 11.73 -10.15
C SER A 228 1.53 12.26 -11.54
N MET A 229 2.46 12.25 -12.49
CA MET A 229 2.16 12.58 -13.88
C MET A 229 1.23 11.57 -14.58
N PHE A 230 1.14 10.35 -14.05
CA PHE A 230 0.33 9.27 -14.65
C PHE A 230 -1.14 9.41 -14.26
N ARG A 231 -2.04 9.27 -15.26
CA ARG A 231 -3.49 9.32 -15.06
C ARG A 231 -4.19 8.09 -15.62
N GLY A 232 -4.04 7.85 -16.90
CA GLY A 232 -4.72 6.71 -17.56
C GLY A 232 -4.25 5.38 -17.00
N GLY A 233 -5.17 4.55 -16.49
CA GLY A 233 -4.87 3.27 -15.85
C GLY A 233 -4.45 3.37 -14.38
N TYR A 234 -4.05 4.55 -13.91
CA TYR A 234 -3.61 4.78 -12.52
C TYR A 234 -4.70 5.42 -11.66
N VAL A 235 -5.38 6.42 -12.17
CA VAL A 235 -6.49 7.08 -11.48
C VAL A 235 -7.80 6.45 -11.92
N ILE A 236 -8.68 6.16 -10.97
CA ILE A 236 -10.02 5.61 -11.20
C ILE A 236 -10.76 6.48 -12.24
N GLN A 237 -11.39 5.87 -13.26
CA GLN A 237 -12.01 6.63 -14.35
C GLN A 237 -13.11 7.58 -13.86
N ASN A 238 -13.93 7.16 -12.91
CA ASN A 238 -14.99 7.97 -12.30
C ASN A 238 -14.58 8.57 -10.94
N ALA A 239 -13.28 8.83 -10.74
CA ALA A 239 -12.71 9.28 -9.46
C ALA A 239 -13.39 10.55 -8.91
N GLU A 240 -13.73 11.52 -9.78
CA GLU A 240 -14.38 12.78 -9.35
C GLU A 240 -15.74 12.49 -8.70
N ARG A 241 -16.56 11.61 -9.33
CA ARG A 241 -17.86 11.24 -8.78
C ARG A 241 -17.73 10.45 -7.49
N LEU A 242 -16.78 9.53 -7.41
CA LEU A 242 -16.50 8.76 -6.18
C LEU A 242 -16.05 9.69 -5.05
N ALA A 243 -15.16 10.65 -5.35
CA ALA A 243 -14.70 11.64 -4.37
C ALA A 243 -15.82 12.57 -3.88
N GLU A 244 -16.77 12.95 -4.75
CA GLU A 244 -17.98 13.68 -4.36
C GLU A 244 -18.82 12.87 -3.37
N ILE A 245 -19.11 11.60 -3.68
CA ILE A 245 -19.84 10.68 -2.81
C ILE A 245 -19.14 10.56 -1.44
N PHE A 246 -17.82 10.39 -1.43
CA PHE A 246 -17.08 10.32 -0.18
C PHE A 246 -17.20 11.59 0.66
N ARG A 247 -17.12 12.78 0.04
CA ARG A 247 -17.26 14.06 0.74
C ARG A 247 -18.69 14.27 1.27
N GLU A 248 -19.73 13.91 0.52
CA GLU A 248 -21.14 13.99 0.92
C GLU A 248 -21.45 13.14 2.17
N HIS A 249 -20.64 12.08 2.37
CA HIS A 249 -20.77 11.16 3.49
C HIS A 249 -19.67 11.27 4.54
N ASP A 250 -18.89 12.35 4.51
CA ASP A 250 -17.85 12.65 5.50
C ASP A 250 -16.75 11.55 5.62
N VAL A 251 -16.41 10.85 4.52
CA VAL A 251 -15.29 9.92 4.47
C VAL A 251 -13.97 10.70 4.55
N PRO A 252 -13.17 10.55 5.63
CA PRO A 252 -11.98 11.38 5.80
C PRO A 252 -10.77 10.85 5.04
N LEU A 253 -10.71 9.53 4.77
CA LEU A 253 -9.52 8.85 4.32
C LEU A 253 -9.85 7.73 3.32
N TYR A 254 -9.09 7.72 2.23
CA TYR A 254 -8.99 6.65 1.26
C TYR A 254 -7.54 6.14 1.18
N LEU A 255 -7.33 4.83 1.31
CA LEU A 255 -6.02 4.17 1.25
C LEU A 255 -5.86 3.49 -0.11
N SER A 256 -4.74 3.71 -0.78
CA SER A 256 -4.45 3.15 -2.10
C SER A 256 -3.01 2.64 -2.24
N GLY A 257 -2.69 2.06 -3.40
CA GLY A 257 -1.37 1.58 -3.79
C GLY A 257 -1.04 1.94 -5.24
N HIS A 258 -0.65 0.92 -6.05
CA HIS A 258 -0.57 0.94 -7.51
C HIS A 258 0.55 1.79 -8.13
N LEU A 259 0.85 2.96 -7.58
CA LEU A 259 1.92 3.83 -8.09
C LEU A 259 3.31 3.46 -7.58
N HIS A 260 3.40 2.54 -6.62
CA HIS A 260 4.61 2.12 -5.92
C HIS A 260 5.33 3.24 -5.15
N ILE A 261 4.75 4.44 -5.07
CA ILE A 261 5.31 5.60 -4.35
C ILE A 261 4.62 5.78 -2.99
N GLN A 262 5.32 6.35 -2.04
CA GLN A 262 4.72 6.82 -0.80
C GLN A 262 4.32 8.29 -0.96
N HIS A 263 3.02 8.54 -1.02
CA HIS A 263 2.50 9.89 -1.19
C HIS A 263 1.14 10.06 -0.52
N TRP A 264 0.76 11.28 -0.19
CA TRP A 264 -0.61 11.59 0.19
C TRP A 264 -1.05 12.94 -0.36
N LYS A 265 -2.34 13.06 -0.58
CA LYS A 265 -2.97 14.27 -1.11
C LYS A 265 -4.31 14.51 -0.42
N THR A 266 -4.55 15.76 -0.03
CA THR A 266 -5.82 16.16 0.57
C THR A 266 -6.52 17.14 -0.36
N GLU A 267 -7.76 16.83 -0.72
CA GLU A 267 -8.62 17.71 -1.50
C GLU A 267 -9.99 17.88 -0.82
N GLN A 268 -10.32 19.10 -0.44
CA GLN A 268 -11.62 19.46 0.16
C GLN A 268 -11.99 18.59 1.39
N GLY A 269 -11.03 18.28 2.26
CA GLY A 269 -11.23 17.52 3.49
C GLY A 269 -11.17 16.00 3.34
N LEU A 270 -11.08 15.46 2.13
CA LEU A 270 -10.82 14.05 1.85
C LEU A 270 -9.33 13.87 1.57
N THR A 271 -8.70 12.95 2.29
CA THR A 271 -7.29 12.58 2.07
C THR A 271 -7.21 11.22 1.39
N GLU A 272 -6.36 11.11 0.39
CA GLU A 272 -5.87 9.84 -0.11
C GLU A 272 -4.42 9.64 0.32
N ILE A 273 -4.10 8.44 0.81
CA ILE A 273 -2.73 7.99 1.06
C ILE A 273 -2.42 6.83 0.12
N ALA A 274 -1.51 7.06 -0.81
CA ALA A 274 -0.90 6.03 -1.63
C ALA A 274 0.29 5.45 -0.87
N THR A 275 0.18 4.18 -0.49
CA THR A 275 1.25 3.44 0.18
C THR A 275 2.21 2.90 -0.89
N SER A 276 3.53 2.99 -0.65
CA SER A 276 4.52 2.44 -1.58
C SER A 276 4.49 0.91 -1.61
N ALA A 277 4.99 0.35 -2.73
CA ALA A 277 5.01 -1.10 -2.94
C ALA A 277 5.90 -1.83 -1.93
N LEU A 278 5.38 -2.93 -1.38
CA LEU A 278 6.17 -3.82 -0.53
C LEU A 278 7.30 -4.52 -1.32
N SER A 279 7.05 -4.80 -2.60
CA SER A 279 8.00 -5.48 -3.49
C SER A 279 9.11 -4.60 -4.05
N VAL A 280 9.08 -3.28 -3.82
CA VAL A 280 10.07 -2.31 -4.33
C VAL A 280 10.83 -1.66 -3.18
N SER A 281 12.13 -1.39 -3.38
CA SER A 281 12.93 -0.66 -2.37
C SER A 281 12.25 0.65 -1.94
N PRO A 282 12.13 0.91 -0.63
CA PRO A 282 12.74 0.22 0.51
C PRO A 282 11.89 -0.89 1.17
N CYS A 283 10.87 -1.45 0.52
CA CYS A 283 9.97 -2.48 1.05
C CYS A 283 9.20 -1.99 2.27
N GLN A 284 8.49 -0.87 2.12
CA GLN A 284 7.77 -0.26 3.24
C GLN A 284 6.26 -0.52 3.19
N TYR A 285 5.65 -0.43 4.34
CA TYR A 285 4.21 -0.51 4.56
C TYR A 285 3.74 0.62 5.47
N GLY A 286 2.45 0.87 5.52
CA GLY A 286 1.84 1.88 6.36
C GLY A 286 1.31 1.32 7.67
N ILE A 287 1.31 2.14 8.72
CA ILE A 287 0.61 1.90 9.98
C ILE A 287 -0.37 3.06 10.15
N LEU A 288 -1.66 2.75 10.23
CA LEU A 288 -2.72 3.72 10.50
C LEU A 288 -3.24 3.52 11.93
N ASP A 289 -2.93 4.46 12.82
CA ASP A 289 -3.52 4.53 14.16
C ASP A 289 -4.84 5.28 14.10
N VAL A 290 -5.89 4.70 14.67
CA VAL A 290 -7.24 5.25 14.79
C VAL A 290 -7.56 5.43 16.28
N ARG A 291 -7.75 6.68 16.74
CA ARG A 291 -8.03 6.98 18.15
C ARG A 291 -9.07 8.11 18.28
N GLY A 292 -10.27 7.78 18.68
CA GLY A 292 -11.35 8.74 18.61
C GLY A 292 -11.43 9.36 17.19
N ASP A 293 -11.53 10.66 17.01
CA ASP A 293 -11.57 11.31 15.69
C ASP A 293 -10.20 11.51 15.04
N LYS A 294 -9.14 11.06 15.69
CA LYS A 294 -7.76 11.24 15.19
C LYS A 294 -7.31 10.03 14.38
N LEU A 295 -6.79 10.32 13.20
CA LEU A 295 -6.13 9.37 12.32
C LEU A 295 -4.66 9.79 12.19
N ARG A 296 -3.76 8.84 12.39
CA ARG A 296 -2.33 9.05 12.20
C ARG A 296 -1.78 7.93 11.35
N TYR A 297 -1.12 8.29 10.28
CA TYR A 297 -0.43 7.35 9.40
C TYR A 297 1.07 7.57 9.47
N GLU A 298 1.84 6.49 9.50
CA GLU A 298 3.29 6.50 9.31
C GLU A 298 3.76 5.26 8.58
N THR A 299 4.87 5.37 7.84
CA THR A 299 5.46 4.22 7.15
C THR A 299 6.49 3.52 8.02
N LYS A 300 6.64 2.22 7.79
CA LYS A 300 7.71 1.38 8.34
C LYS A 300 8.33 0.55 7.22
N VAL A 301 9.63 0.38 7.24
CA VAL A 301 10.37 -0.50 6.33
C VAL A 301 10.44 -1.90 6.91
N THR A 302 10.15 -2.92 6.11
CA THR A 302 10.28 -4.32 6.50
C THR A 302 11.76 -4.67 6.73
N ASP A 303 12.08 -5.23 7.88
CA ASP A 303 13.45 -5.62 8.24
C ASP A 303 13.76 -7.05 7.81
N VAL A 304 13.90 -7.25 6.50
CA VAL A 304 14.28 -8.55 5.92
C VAL A 304 15.62 -9.04 6.45
N THR A 305 16.55 -8.13 6.78
CA THR A 305 17.86 -8.50 7.34
C THR A 305 17.72 -9.16 8.71
N GLU A 306 16.97 -8.54 9.62
CA GLU A 306 16.76 -9.10 10.97
C GLU A 306 15.99 -10.42 10.88
N TRP A 307 14.96 -10.48 10.03
CA TRP A 307 14.22 -11.71 9.76
C TRP A 307 15.14 -12.83 9.26
N ALA A 308 15.96 -12.57 8.23
CA ALA A 308 16.85 -13.56 7.66
C ALA A 308 17.89 -14.10 8.67
N ILE A 309 18.45 -13.20 9.49
CA ILE A 309 19.35 -13.59 10.59
C ILE A 309 18.60 -14.48 11.58
N GLY A 310 17.36 -14.13 11.94
CA GLY A 310 16.49 -14.92 12.81
C GLY A 310 16.18 -16.32 12.27
N GLN A 311 16.08 -16.46 10.94
CA GLN A 311 15.92 -17.74 10.24
C GLN A 311 17.26 -18.52 10.08
N GLY A 312 18.39 -17.96 10.51
CA GLY A 312 19.72 -18.58 10.35
C GLY A 312 20.24 -18.56 8.92
N SER A 313 19.80 -17.61 8.10
CA SER A 313 20.26 -17.46 6.72
C SER A 313 21.76 -17.09 6.67
N GLU A 314 22.49 -17.71 5.75
CA GLU A 314 23.88 -17.36 5.41
C GLU A 314 23.97 -16.62 4.06
N ASN A 315 22.83 -16.32 3.43
CA ASN A 315 22.78 -15.62 2.15
C ASN A 315 23.21 -14.14 2.33
N PRO A 316 24.32 -13.69 1.70
CA PRO A 316 24.84 -12.34 1.90
C PRO A 316 23.89 -11.26 1.44
N ASP A 317 23.06 -11.49 0.41
CA ASP A 317 22.07 -10.53 -0.08
C ASP A 317 20.95 -10.31 0.95
N LEU A 318 20.52 -11.38 1.65
CA LEU A 318 19.50 -11.30 2.70
C LEU A 318 20.04 -10.68 3.99
N ILE A 319 21.28 -11.02 4.39
CA ILE A 319 21.96 -10.43 5.55
C ILE A 319 22.26 -8.94 5.31
N GLY A 320 22.50 -8.54 4.05
CA GLY A 320 22.70 -7.15 3.62
C GLY A 320 21.51 -6.58 2.87
N PHE A 321 20.29 -7.02 3.14
CA PHE A 321 19.13 -6.81 2.26
C PHE A 321 18.85 -5.34 1.90
N ARG A 322 19.03 -4.43 2.85
CA ARG A 322 18.83 -2.99 2.57
C ARG A 322 19.74 -2.48 1.47
N ALA A 323 21.03 -2.88 1.48
CA ALA A 323 21.98 -2.51 0.44
C ALA A 323 21.61 -3.18 -0.90
N TYR A 324 21.31 -4.50 -0.86
CA TYR A 324 20.85 -5.23 -2.04
C TYR A 324 19.63 -4.58 -2.70
N ALA A 325 18.60 -4.26 -1.92
CA ALA A 325 17.36 -3.65 -2.42
C ALA A 325 17.62 -2.25 -3.04
N SER A 326 18.46 -1.44 -2.38
CA SER A 326 18.87 -0.14 -2.91
C SER A 326 19.65 -0.28 -4.21
N ASP A 327 20.60 -1.21 -4.28
CA ASP A 327 21.41 -1.43 -5.48
C ASP A 327 20.57 -1.93 -6.66
N CYS A 328 19.59 -2.79 -6.43
CA CYS A 328 18.65 -3.22 -7.46
C CYS A 328 17.85 -2.03 -8.01
N PHE A 329 17.29 -1.20 -7.13
CA PHE A 329 16.53 -0.01 -7.51
C PHE A 329 17.37 0.99 -8.31
N ASP A 330 18.58 1.28 -7.84
CA ASP A 330 19.51 2.19 -8.49
C ASP A 330 19.95 1.68 -9.85
N THR A 331 20.33 0.39 -9.93
CA THR A 331 20.75 -0.25 -11.17
C THR A 331 19.67 -0.11 -12.22
N ARG A 332 18.40 -0.31 -11.85
CA ARG A 332 17.29 -0.15 -12.78
C ARG A 332 17.13 1.28 -13.28
N ASN A 333 17.17 2.25 -12.38
CA ASN A 333 17.11 3.66 -12.76
C ASN A 333 18.28 4.07 -13.67
N ARG A 334 19.50 3.56 -13.39
CA ARG A 334 20.71 3.80 -14.19
C ARG A 334 20.65 3.17 -15.58
N GLN A 335 19.89 2.11 -15.77
CA GLN A 335 19.66 1.51 -17.09
C GLN A 335 18.61 2.29 -17.89
N GLN A 336 17.47 2.59 -17.30
CA GLN A 336 16.34 3.24 -17.98
C GLN A 336 16.64 4.68 -18.38
N THR A 337 17.30 5.45 -17.53
CA THR A 337 17.51 6.89 -17.76
C THR A 337 18.36 7.18 -18.98
N PRO A 338 19.54 6.54 -19.19
CA PRO A 338 20.33 6.72 -20.42
C PRO A 338 19.61 6.25 -21.68
N GLU A 339 18.85 5.13 -21.58
CA GLU A 339 18.05 4.64 -22.72
C GLU A 339 17.02 5.67 -23.19
N ALA A 340 16.32 6.30 -22.25
CA ALA A 340 15.31 7.32 -22.56
C ALA A 340 15.95 8.65 -23.03
N LEU A 341 17.12 9.02 -22.53
CA LEU A 341 17.82 10.25 -22.89
C LEU A 341 18.66 10.12 -24.16
N GLY A 342 19.06 8.90 -24.53
CA GLY A 342 19.94 8.65 -25.68
C GLY A 342 19.35 9.02 -27.06
N TRP A 343 18.05 9.31 -27.12
CA TRP A 343 17.39 9.83 -28.34
C TRP A 343 17.62 11.33 -28.57
N PHE A 344 18.22 12.05 -27.60
CA PHE A 344 18.45 13.49 -27.64
C PHE A 344 19.93 13.81 -27.78
N ALA A 345 20.26 15.02 -28.20
CA ALA A 345 21.64 15.46 -28.43
C ALA A 345 22.32 15.93 -27.10
N TYR A 346 22.33 15.04 -26.10
CA TYR A 346 23.10 15.21 -24.87
C TYR A 346 24.51 14.61 -25.03
N THR A 347 25.49 15.15 -24.29
CA THR A 347 26.79 14.52 -24.14
C THR A 347 26.71 13.35 -23.13
N GLU A 348 27.68 12.45 -23.18
CA GLU A 348 27.78 11.34 -22.20
C GLU A 348 27.84 11.84 -20.75
N ASP A 349 28.58 12.94 -20.50
CA ASP A 349 28.67 13.58 -19.17
C ASP A 349 27.33 14.17 -18.72
N GLU A 350 26.58 14.82 -19.62
CA GLU A 350 25.24 15.33 -19.30
C GLU A 350 24.30 14.16 -18.95
N ILE A 351 24.31 13.09 -19.74
CA ILE A 351 23.48 11.89 -19.47
C ILE A 351 23.84 11.27 -18.10
N ALA A 352 25.13 11.15 -17.79
CA ALA A 352 25.59 10.60 -16.52
C ALA A 352 25.10 11.44 -15.32
N ARG A 353 25.27 12.76 -15.37
CA ARG A 353 24.80 13.69 -14.33
C ARG A 353 23.27 13.68 -14.17
N MET A 354 22.53 13.67 -15.28
CA MET A 354 21.08 13.58 -15.29
C MET A 354 20.61 12.23 -14.72
N THR A 355 21.34 11.16 -14.99
CA THR A 355 21.04 9.82 -14.45
C THR A 355 21.22 9.79 -12.94
N ASP A 356 22.34 10.31 -12.42
CA ASP A 356 22.59 10.38 -10.97
C ASP A 356 21.48 11.17 -10.27
N TYR A 357 21.08 12.30 -10.83
CA TYR A 357 19.99 13.12 -10.30
C TYR A 357 18.66 12.35 -10.26
N ILE A 358 18.29 11.64 -11.33
CA ILE A 358 17.04 10.84 -11.35
C ILE A 358 17.09 9.69 -10.35
N VAL A 359 18.22 9.02 -10.19
CA VAL A 359 18.39 7.96 -9.19
C VAL A 359 18.13 8.49 -7.79
N ASP A 360 18.77 9.59 -7.39
CA ASP A 360 18.62 10.15 -6.07
C ASP A 360 17.20 10.70 -5.84
N LEU A 361 16.63 11.35 -6.85
CA LEU A 361 15.27 11.89 -6.78
C LEU A 361 14.22 10.76 -6.69
N ASN A 362 14.38 9.68 -7.48
CA ASN A 362 13.46 8.55 -7.41
C ASN A 362 13.54 7.82 -6.06
N ARG A 363 14.72 7.68 -5.45
CA ARG A 363 14.82 7.15 -4.08
C ARG A 363 13.98 7.98 -3.10
N ALA A 364 14.11 9.31 -3.17
CA ALA A 364 13.32 10.20 -2.32
C ALA A 364 11.82 10.09 -2.59
N TYR A 365 11.43 10.04 -3.85
CA TYR A 365 10.02 10.02 -4.26
C TYR A 365 9.34 8.70 -3.92
N PHE A 366 9.99 7.56 -4.16
CA PHE A 366 9.43 6.23 -3.84
C PHE A 366 9.33 6.01 -2.32
N THR A 367 10.29 6.54 -1.56
CA THR A 367 10.22 6.48 -0.09
C THR A 367 9.26 7.50 0.52
N GLY A 368 8.88 8.56 -0.21
CA GLY A 368 8.08 9.68 0.27
C GLY A 368 8.87 10.70 1.11
N ASP A 369 10.20 10.69 1.06
CA ASP A 369 11.07 11.64 1.77
C ASP A 369 11.66 12.67 0.81
N LEU A 370 10.91 13.71 0.51
CA LEU A 370 11.31 14.75 -0.43
C LEU A 370 11.84 16.02 0.27
N ARG A 371 12.13 15.94 1.59
CA ARG A 371 12.56 17.10 2.39
C ARG A 371 13.81 17.79 1.82
N ASP A 372 14.76 17.01 1.34
CA ASP A 372 16.03 17.49 0.81
C ASP A 372 16.10 17.43 -0.72
N ALA A 373 14.99 17.14 -1.43
CA ALA A 373 14.98 16.97 -2.88
C ALA A 373 15.46 18.21 -3.63
N ALA A 374 15.17 19.42 -3.13
CA ALA A 374 15.63 20.66 -3.74
C ALA A 374 17.16 20.81 -3.70
N ALA A 375 17.84 20.19 -2.73
CA ALA A 375 19.31 20.25 -2.62
C ALA A 375 20.03 19.38 -3.67
N LEU A 376 19.31 18.44 -4.34
CA LEU A 376 19.87 17.63 -5.41
C LEU A 376 20.23 18.45 -6.66
N ASP A 377 19.62 19.62 -6.83
CA ASP A 377 19.89 20.57 -7.94
C ASP A 377 19.74 22.04 -7.47
N GLU A 378 20.53 22.47 -6.47
CA GLU A 378 20.45 23.80 -5.86
C GLU A 378 20.51 24.93 -6.86
N ASN A 379 21.27 24.76 -7.95
CA ASN A 379 21.49 25.81 -8.98
C ASN A 379 20.50 25.71 -10.15
N GLY A 380 19.66 24.67 -10.20
CA GLY A 380 18.72 24.42 -11.30
C GLY A 380 19.37 24.01 -12.61
N GLU A 381 20.65 23.61 -12.60
CA GLU A 381 21.39 23.23 -13.80
C GLU A 381 20.86 21.94 -14.42
N LEU A 382 20.54 20.93 -13.61
CA LEU A 382 20.05 19.63 -14.08
C LEU A 382 18.62 19.74 -14.62
N GLU A 383 17.75 20.47 -13.93
CA GLU A 383 16.40 20.75 -14.44
C GLU A 383 16.46 21.55 -15.77
N ALA A 384 17.40 22.49 -15.91
CA ALA A 384 17.61 23.21 -17.17
C ALA A 384 18.10 22.27 -18.29
N LEU A 385 18.92 21.25 -17.98
CA LEU A 385 19.27 20.21 -18.94
C LEU A 385 18.05 19.44 -19.41
N PHE A 386 17.21 18.93 -18.50
CA PHE A 386 15.97 18.24 -18.85
C PHE A 386 15.01 19.11 -19.66
N ALA A 387 14.96 20.41 -19.40
CA ALA A 387 14.12 21.36 -20.12
C ALA A 387 14.60 21.65 -21.55
N ARG A 388 15.85 21.30 -21.90
CA ARG A 388 16.42 21.49 -23.25
C ARG A 388 15.62 20.74 -24.32
N TYR A 389 15.14 19.54 -23.98
CA TYR A 389 14.33 18.71 -24.87
C TYR A 389 13.08 18.21 -24.14
N PRO A 390 11.87 18.61 -24.59
CA PRO A 390 10.62 18.07 -24.03
C PRO A 390 10.61 16.53 -24.07
N SER A 391 10.47 15.91 -22.92
CA SER A 391 10.52 14.47 -22.75
C SER A 391 9.60 14.02 -21.62
N LEU A 392 9.46 12.70 -21.43
CA LEU A 392 8.76 12.14 -20.29
C LEU A 392 9.37 12.61 -18.97
N TYR A 393 10.71 12.70 -18.88
CA TYR A 393 11.39 13.20 -17.69
C TYR A 393 11.09 14.67 -17.41
N THR A 394 10.95 15.52 -18.44
CA THR A 394 10.54 16.92 -18.23
C THR A 394 9.16 16.98 -17.58
N ALA A 395 8.20 16.19 -18.08
CA ALA A 395 6.85 16.12 -17.51
C ALA A 395 6.87 15.54 -16.09
N TYR A 396 7.68 14.52 -15.85
CA TYR A 396 7.88 13.90 -14.54
C TYR A 396 8.40 14.92 -13.52
N LEU A 397 9.49 15.62 -13.81
CA LEU A 397 10.08 16.61 -12.91
C LEU A 397 9.10 17.76 -12.60
N VAL A 398 8.36 18.23 -13.61
CA VAL A 398 7.33 19.25 -13.40
C VAL A 398 6.24 18.74 -12.46
N SER A 399 5.86 17.46 -12.54
CA SER A 399 4.77 16.89 -11.74
C SER A 399 5.14 16.71 -10.26
N ILE A 400 6.40 16.40 -9.95
CA ILE A 400 6.85 16.13 -8.57
C ILE A 400 7.49 17.35 -7.88
N ARG A 401 7.85 18.39 -8.61
CA ARG A 401 8.46 19.60 -8.04
C ARG A 401 7.63 20.28 -6.94
N PRO A 402 6.28 20.35 -7.03
CA PRO A 402 5.46 20.89 -5.94
C PRO A 402 5.60 20.15 -4.61
N ASP A 403 6.09 18.91 -4.64
CA ASP A 403 6.20 18.02 -3.49
C ASP A 403 7.54 18.18 -2.74
N PHE A 404 8.51 18.93 -3.32
CA PHE A 404 9.81 19.16 -2.70
C PHE A 404 9.66 19.86 -1.36
N GLY A 405 10.43 19.41 -0.37
CA GLY A 405 10.39 19.90 1.00
C GLY A 405 9.41 19.14 1.91
N ASN A 406 8.61 18.21 1.37
CA ASN A 406 7.62 17.45 2.14
C ASN A 406 8.14 16.09 2.61
N ASP A 407 7.51 15.58 3.67
CA ASP A 407 7.66 14.21 4.18
C ASP A 407 6.31 13.50 4.08
N PHE A 408 6.15 12.65 3.06
CA PHE A 408 4.92 11.90 2.80
C PHE A 408 4.83 10.57 3.57
N ARG A 409 5.85 10.26 4.37
CA ARG A 409 5.86 9.05 5.23
C ARG A 409 4.98 9.19 6.47
N LYS A 410 4.50 10.41 6.75
CA LYS A 410 3.67 10.71 7.91
C LYS A 410 2.51 11.59 7.52
N TRP A 411 1.35 11.29 8.09
CA TRP A 411 0.16 12.10 7.95
C TRP A 411 -0.67 12.07 9.24
N ILE A 412 -1.28 13.19 9.57
CA ILE A 412 -2.19 13.34 10.73
C ILE A 412 -3.34 14.24 10.28
N ASN A 413 -4.61 13.82 10.55
CA ASN A 413 -5.78 14.65 10.28
C ASN A 413 -5.96 15.79 11.29
#